data_89f27802ae1e30bfe67018c16c111871
#
_entry.id   89f27802ae1e30bfe67018c16c111871
#
_cell.length_a   1.000
_cell.length_b   1.000
_cell.length_c   1.000
_cell.angle_alpha   90.00
_cell.angle_beta   90.00
_cell.angle_gamma   90.00
#
_symmetry.space_group_name_H-M   'P 1'
#
loop_
_entity.id
_entity.type
_entity.pdbx_description
1 polymer ?
#
loop_
_entity_poly.entity_id
_entity_poly.type
_entity_poly.pdbx_seq_one_letter_code
_entity_poly.pdbx_strand_id
1 'polypeptide(L)'
;MIMEIEKATIEDLPKILDLQKLAYMSEANLLNYYTIQPLTQTLEELENEFSKHTILKLVDKKDNVIIGSVRAREENGRVYIGRLFVHPSHQKKGFGTNLLKAIEELYQGKTFELFTSSKSEKNLKLYIKNGYKEYKRQKVSGSLEFVFMEK
;
A
#
# COMPACT_ATOMS: atom_id res chain seq x y z
N MET A 1 -10.64 -14.51 -14.93
CA MET A 1 -10.06 -14.21 -13.61
C MET A 1 -11.04 -13.37 -12.83
N ILE A 2 -11.48 -13.87 -11.68
CA ILE A 2 -12.45 -13.18 -10.84
C ILE A 2 -11.71 -12.59 -9.64
N MET A 3 -11.65 -11.27 -9.58
CA MET A 3 -10.99 -10.55 -8.50
C MET A 3 -12.02 -9.87 -7.62
N GLU A 4 -11.84 -9.98 -6.32
CA GLU A 4 -12.68 -9.28 -5.34
C GLU A 4 -11.83 -8.58 -4.31
N ILE A 5 -12.29 -7.41 -3.90
CA ILE A 5 -11.65 -6.65 -2.82
C ILE A 5 -12.53 -6.78 -1.59
N GLU A 6 -11.92 -7.24 -0.49
CA GLU A 6 -12.63 -7.54 0.75
C GLU A 6 -11.83 -6.98 1.93
N LYS A 7 -12.51 -6.76 3.05
CA LYS A 7 -11.80 -6.43 4.29
C LYS A 7 -11.02 -7.67 4.75
N ALA A 8 -9.77 -7.46 5.13
CA ALA A 8 -8.94 -8.53 5.67
C ALA A 8 -9.43 -8.93 7.06
N THR A 9 -9.26 -10.21 7.38
CA THR A 9 -9.48 -10.73 8.73
C THR A 9 -8.12 -10.93 9.39
N ILE A 10 -8.11 -11.17 10.70
CA ILE A 10 -6.86 -11.38 11.43
C ILE A 10 -6.11 -12.62 10.91
N GLU A 11 -6.85 -13.63 10.45
CA GLU A 11 -6.26 -14.84 9.89
C GLU A 11 -5.54 -14.60 8.56
N ASP A 12 -5.86 -13.51 7.87
CA ASP A 12 -5.22 -13.15 6.61
C ASP A 12 -3.84 -12.54 6.80
N LEU A 13 -3.53 -12.02 7.98
CA LEU A 13 -2.34 -11.20 8.21
C LEU A 13 -1.02 -11.90 7.90
N PRO A 14 -0.80 -13.18 8.25
CA PRO A 14 0.44 -13.84 7.87
C PRO A 14 0.68 -13.86 6.37
N LYS A 15 -0.35 -14.14 5.58
CA LYS A 15 -0.26 -14.17 4.11
C LYS A 15 -0.08 -12.76 3.54
N ILE A 16 -0.76 -11.77 4.10
CA ILE A 16 -0.59 -10.38 3.69
C ILE A 16 0.86 -9.93 3.95
N LEU A 17 1.42 -10.28 5.10
CA LEU A 17 2.79 -9.92 5.44
C LEU A 17 3.80 -10.57 4.49
N ASP A 18 3.64 -11.85 4.19
CA ASP A 18 4.52 -12.55 3.25
C ASP A 18 4.46 -11.91 1.87
N LEU A 19 3.26 -11.58 1.40
CA LEU A 19 3.09 -10.92 0.11
C LEU A 19 3.67 -9.50 0.12
N GLN A 20 3.50 -8.78 1.22
CA GLN A 20 4.09 -7.45 1.40
C GLN A 20 5.61 -7.50 1.20
N LYS A 21 6.27 -8.43 1.87
CA LYS A 21 7.73 -8.56 1.78
C LYS A 21 8.17 -8.92 0.36
N LEU A 22 7.44 -9.82 -0.30
CA LEU A 22 7.73 -10.17 -1.69
C LEU A 22 7.56 -8.96 -2.62
N ALA A 23 6.45 -8.23 -2.48
CA ALA A 23 6.14 -7.12 -3.37
C ALA A 23 7.11 -5.94 -3.17
N TYR A 24 7.56 -5.68 -1.94
CA TYR A 24 8.47 -4.56 -1.66
C TYR A 24 9.93 -4.85 -1.97
N MET A 25 10.27 -6.06 -2.39
CA MET A 25 11.64 -6.36 -2.83
C MET A 25 12.05 -5.50 -4.03
N SER A 26 11.12 -5.17 -4.93
CA SER A 26 11.42 -4.29 -6.06
C SER A 26 11.80 -2.88 -5.59
N GLU A 27 11.14 -2.36 -4.56
CA GLU A 27 11.49 -1.08 -3.96
C GLU A 27 12.86 -1.13 -3.30
N ALA A 28 13.14 -2.21 -2.56
CA ALA A 28 14.43 -2.39 -1.91
C ALA A 28 15.56 -2.44 -2.95
N ASN A 29 15.34 -3.15 -4.05
CA ASN A 29 16.31 -3.22 -5.14
C ASN A 29 16.54 -1.86 -5.78
N LEU A 30 15.46 -1.11 -6.02
CA LEU A 30 15.54 0.23 -6.60
C LEU A 30 16.33 1.19 -5.72
N LEU A 31 16.15 1.09 -4.40
CA LEU A 31 16.82 1.96 -3.43
C LEU A 31 18.20 1.44 -3.00
N ASN A 32 18.53 0.19 -3.34
CA ASN A 32 19.66 -0.53 -2.78
C ASN A 32 19.66 -0.46 -1.24
N TYR A 33 18.48 -0.68 -0.66
CA TYR A 33 18.26 -0.55 0.78
C TYR A 33 17.27 -1.63 1.21
N TYR A 34 17.75 -2.64 1.95
CA TYR A 34 16.99 -3.86 2.24
C TYR A 34 16.42 -3.91 3.64
N THR A 35 16.57 -2.84 4.42
CA THR A 35 15.98 -2.71 5.75
C THR A 35 14.85 -1.69 5.80
N ILE A 36 14.20 -1.44 4.66
CA ILE A 36 13.02 -0.58 4.63
C ILE A 36 11.93 -1.23 5.47
N GLN A 37 11.08 -0.40 6.07
CA GLN A 37 10.10 -0.86 7.05
C GLN A 37 9.15 -1.95 6.52
N PRO A 38 8.67 -1.90 5.27
CA PRO A 38 7.84 -2.98 4.76
C PRO A 38 8.49 -4.36 4.76
N LEU A 39 9.82 -4.43 4.66
CA LEU A 39 10.55 -5.70 4.67
C LEU A 39 10.88 -6.19 6.08
N THR A 40 10.96 -5.29 7.05
CA THR A 40 11.35 -5.63 8.43
C THR A 40 10.16 -5.75 9.37
N GLN A 41 8.97 -5.40 8.92
CA GLN A 41 7.78 -5.46 9.75
C GLN A 41 7.52 -6.89 10.24
N THR A 42 7.22 -7.03 11.53
CA THR A 42 6.89 -8.32 12.13
C THR A 42 5.39 -8.56 12.09
N LEU A 43 4.99 -9.84 12.25
CA LEU A 43 3.57 -10.17 12.34
C LEU A 43 2.91 -9.49 13.54
N GLU A 44 3.60 -9.43 14.67
CA GLU A 44 3.09 -8.77 15.87
C GLU A 44 2.79 -7.28 15.59
N GLU A 45 3.70 -6.60 14.90
CA GLU A 45 3.49 -5.21 14.52
C GLU A 45 2.28 -5.05 13.60
N LEU A 46 2.13 -5.96 12.64
CA LEU A 46 0.97 -5.93 11.73
C LEU A 46 -0.33 -6.21 12.48
N GLU A 47 -0.32 -7.14 13.42
CA GLU A 47 -1.48 -7.40 14.27
C GLU A 47 -1.87 -6.17 15.09
N ASN A 48 -0.90 -5.43 15.60
CA ASN A 48 -1.14 -4.17 16.30
C ASN A 48 -1.77 -3.12 15.38
N GLU A 49 -1.31 -3.05 14.12
CA GLU A 49 -1.92 -2.14 13.14
C GLU A 49 -3.35 -2.53 12.80
N PHE A 50 -3.64 -3.83 12.78
CA PHE A 50 -4.96 -4.34 12.37
C PHE A 50 -6.10 -3.71 13.16
N SER A 51 -5.91 -3.46 14.46
CA SER A 51 -6.93 -2.85 15.31
C SER A 51 -7.14 -1.36 15.05
N LYS A 52 -6.18 -0.70 14.39
CA LYS A 52 -6.18 0.75 14.17
C LYS A 52 -6.34 1.16 12.71
N HIS A 53 -6.29 0.21 11.81
CA HIS A 53 -6.33 0.46 10.36
C HIS A 53 -7.48 -0.30 9.71
N THR A 54 -7.95 0.23 8.59
CA THR A 54 -8.72 -0.57 7.64
C THR A 54 -7.74 -1.25 6.71
N ILE A 55 -7.78 -2.57 6.62
CA ILE A 55 -6.92 -3.33 5.72
C ILE A 55 -7.81 -4.05 4.71
N LEU A 56 -7.57 -3.77 3.43
CA LEU A 56 -8.27 -4.44 2.34
C LEU A 56 -7.34 -5.46 1.70
N LYS A 57 -7.91 -6.55 1.22
CA LYS A 57 -7.21 -7.57 0.45
C LYS A 57 -7.85 -7.71 -0.93
N LEU A 58 -7.01 -7.92 -1.93
CA LEU A 58 -7.45 -8.26 -3.28
C LEU A 58 -7.29 -9.77 -3.44
N VAL A 59 -8.37 -10.47 -3.74
CA VAL A 59 -8.38 -11.93 -3.78
C VAL A 59 -8.74 -12.42 -5.18
N ASP A 60 -7.94 -13.35 -5.68
CA ASP A 60 -8.30 -14.12 -6.87
C ASP A 60 -9.24 -15.24 -6.42
N LYS A 61 -10.50 -15.12 -6.75
CA LYS A 61 -11.54 -16.05 -6.28
C LYS A 61 -11.46 -17.42 -6.91
N LYS A 62 -10.78 -17.55 -8.03
CA LYS A 62 -10.58 -18.86 -8.65
C LYS A 62 -9.84 -19.82 -7.72
N ASP A 63 -8.74 -19.31 -7.14
CA ASP A 63 -7.88 -20.12 -6.26
C ASP A 63 -7.95 -19.67 -4.80
N ASN A 64 -8.75 -18.64 -4.51
CA ASN A 64 -8.88 -18.05 -3.18
C ASN A 64 -7.53 -17.58 -2.62
N VAL A 65 -6.74 -16.92 -3.44
CA VAL A 65 -5.40 -16.44 -3.11
C VAL A 65 -5.37 -14.93 -3.02
N ILE A 66 -4.75 -14.39 -1.96
CA ILE A 66 -4.54 -12.95 -1.81
C ILE A 66 -3.41 -12.52 -2.74
N ILE A 67 -3.68 -11.55 -3.61
CA ILE A 67 -2.71 -11.04 -4.57
C ILE A 67 -2.40 -9.56 -4.42
N GLY A 68 -3.00 -8.88 -3.47
CA GLY A 68 -2.72 -7.48 -3.20
C GLY A 68 -3.37 -7.02 -1.90
N SER A 69 -2.99 -5.82 -1.45
CA SER A 69 -3.52 -5.24 -0.22
C SER A 69 -3.28 -3.74 -0.20
N VAL A 70 -4.04 -3.05 0.65
CA VAL A 70 -3.87 -1.62 0.94
C VAL A 70 -4.39 -1.36 2.36
N ARG A 71 -3.82 -0.38 3.05
CA ARG A 71 -4.23 0.00 4.41
C ARG A 71 -4.54 1.48 4.49
N ALA A 72 -5.41 1.83 5.43
CA ALA A 72 -5.68 3.22 5.75
C ALA A 72 -6.03 3.39 7.21
N ARG A 73 -5.70 4.55 7.76
CA ARG A 73 -6.15 4.99 9.07
C ARG A 73 -6.60 6.43 8.98
N GLU A 74 -7.55 6.79 9.81
CA GLU A 74 -8.03 8.17 9.86
C GLU A 74 -7.57 8.83 11.16
N GLU A 75 -7.16 10.09 11.06
CA GLU A 75 -6.78 10.90 12.21
C GLU A 75 -7.17 12.34 11.92
N ASN A 76 -8.04 12.91 12.75
CA ASN A 76 -8.49 14.31 12.65
C ASN A 76 -9.05 14.66 11.26
N GLY A 77 -9.81 13.74 10.66
CA GLY A 77 -10.44 13.95 9.35
C GLY A 77 -9.51 13.75 8.16
N ARG A 78 -8.27 13.36 8.40
CA ARG A 78 -7.29 13.09 7.37
C ARG A 78 -7.01 11.58 7.33
N VAL A 79 -7.05 11.00 6.15
CA VAL A 79 -6.89 9.56 5.94
C VAL A 79 -5.50 9.29 5.38
N TYR A 80 -4.74 8.48 6.08
CA TYR A 80 -3.38 8.09 5.69
C TYR A 80 -3.43 6.72 5.06
N ILE A 81 -3.12 6.66 3.76
CA ILE A 81 -3.12 5.41 2.98
C ILE A 81 -1.68 4.91 2.87
N GLY A 82 -1.48 3.62 3.07
CA GLY A 82 -0.16 3.02 2.98
C GLY A 82 -0.22 1.56 2.60
N ARG A 83 0.96 1.00 2.40
CA ARG A 83 1.13 -0.42 2.08
C ARG A 83 0.23 -0.87 0.93
N LEU A 84 0.19 -0.07 -0.14
CA LEU A 84 -0.49 -0.45 -1.38
C LEU A 84 0.48 -1.31 -2.20
N PHE A 85 0.13 -2.57 -2.41
CA PHE A 85 0.99 -3.46 -3.18
C PHE A 85 0.17 -4.54 -3.88
N VAL A 86 0.73 -5.05 -4.98
CA VAL A 86 0.16 -6.13 -5.78
C VAL A 86 1.28 -7.14 -6.04
N HIS A 87 0.95 -8.42 -6.01
CA HIS A 87 1.90 -9.49 -6.30
C HIS A 87 2.64 -9.18 -7.62
N PRO A 88 3.96 -9.36 -7.68
CA PRO A 88 4.72 -9.00 -8.88
C PRO A 88 4.19 -9.62 -10.19
N SER A 89 3.65 -10.82 -10.14
CA SER A 89 3.12 -11.48 -11.33
C SER A 89 1.75 -10.95 -11.78
N HIS A 90 1.12 -10.08 -10.99
CA HIS A 90 -0.20 -9.52 -11.27
C HIS A 90 -0.18 -8.00 -11.45
N GLN A 91 0.99 -7.42 -11.59
CA GLN A 91 1.13 -5.97 -11.80
C GLN A 91 0.79 -5.58 -13.24
N LYS A 92 0.61 -4.26 -13.48
CA LYS A 92 0.29 -3.69 -14.80
C LYS A 92 -1.08 -4.11 -15.33
N LYS A 93 -2.01 -4.47 -14.44
CA LYS A 93 -3.38 -4.87 -14.79
C LYS A 93 -4.44 -3.96 -14.17
N GLY A 94 -4.03 -2.84 -13.56
CA GLY A 94 -4.96 -1.90 -12.94
C GLY A 94 -5.40 -2.25 -11.53
N PHE A 95 -4.85 -3.28 -10.92
CA PHE A 95 -5.25 -3.71 -9.57
C PHE A 95 -4.87 -2.70 -8.49
N GLY A 96 -3.73 -2.03 -8.64
CA GLY A 96 -3.33 -0.98 -7.71
C GLY A 96 -4.34 0.16 -7.69
N THR A 97 -4.80 0.58 -8.86
CA THR A 97 -5.85 1.61 -8.97
C THR A 97 -7.14 1.13 -8.32
N ASN A 98 -7.52 -0.13 -8.54
CA ASN A 98 -8.74 -0.69 -7.95
C ASN A 98 -8.68 -0.68 -6.43
N LEU A 99 -7.55 -1.08 -5.85
CA LEU A 99 -7.34 -1.08 -4.40
C LEU A 99 -7.39 0.35 -3.83
N LEU A 100 -6.73 1.28 -4.53
CA LEU A 100 -6.71 2.68 -4.10
C LEU A 100 -8.11 3.28 -4.08
N LYS A 101 -8.88 3.06 -5.12
CA LYS A 101 -10.26 3.54 -5.19
C LYS A 101 -11.15 2.89 -4.14
N ALA A 102 -10.97 1.60 -3.89
CA ALA A 102 -11.77 0.88 -2.90
C ALA A 102 -11.53 1.43 -1.50
N ILE A 103 -10.28 1.71 -1.13
CA ILE A 103 -9.99 2.25 0.19
C ILE A 103 -10.51 3.69 0.31
N GLU A 104 -10.42 4.49 -0.74
CA GLU A 104 -10.95 5.86 -0.75
C GLU A 104 -12.47 5.88 -0.54
N GLU A 105 -13.18 4.93 -1.14
CA GLU A 105 -14.65 4.86 -1.00
C GLU A 105 -15.11 4.67 0.44
N LEU A 106 -14.29 4.05 1.27
CA LEU A 106 -14.61 3.84 2.68
C LEU A 106 -14.51 5.11 3.52
N TYR A 107 -13.91 6.16 2.98
CA TYR A 107 -13.64 7.42 3.67
C TYR A 107 -14.05 8.62 2.84
N GLN A 108 -15.21 8.56 2.19
CA GLN A 108 -15.68 9.63 1.31
C GLN A 108 -15.74 10.98 2.04
N GLY A 109 -15.37 12.05 1.34
CA GLY A 109 -15.40 13.40 1.89
C GLY A 109 -14.20 13.76 2.75
N LYS A 110 -13.22 12.88 2.87
CA LYS A 110 -12.01 13.15 3.65
C LYS A 110 -10.86 13.58 2.74
N THR A 111 -9.82 14.12 3.34
CA THR A 111 -8.56 14.38 2.64
C THR A 111 -7.67 13.16 2.77
N PHE A 112 -7.11 12.71 1.65
CA PHE A 112 -6.22 11.54 1.62
C PHE A 112 -4.77 11.96 1.53
N GLU A 113 -3.91 11.28 2.26
CA GLU A 113 -2.48 11.46 2.19
C GLU A 113 -1.80 10.10 2.01
N LEU A 114 -0.76 10.07 1.19
CA LEU A 114 0.11 8.92 1.05
C LEU A 114 1.51 9.39 0.70
N PHE A 115 2.48 8.48 0.75
CA PHE A 115 3.83 8.81 0.36
C PHE A 115 4.50 7.63 -0.34
N THR A 116 5.52 7.94 -1.12
CA THR A 116 6.36 6.94 -1.77
C THR A 116 7.78 7.49 -1.92
N SER A 117 8.72 6.62 -2.28
CA SER A 117 10.08 7.05 -2.58
C SER A 117 10.11 7.93 -3.82
N SER A 118 10.95 8.96 -3.80
CA SER A 118 11.16 9.83 -4.96
C SER A 118 11.71 9.07 -6.17
N LYS A 119 12.29 7.89 -5.95
CA LYS A 119 12.82 7.04 -7.02
C LYS A 119 11.76 6.09 -7.60
N SER A 120 10.61 5.98 -6.98
CA SER A 120 9.55 5.08 -7.44
C SER A 120 8.67 5.78 -8.48
N GLU A 121 9.15 5.89 -9.70
CA GLU A 121 8.42 6.52 -10.80
C GLU A 121 7.06 5.86 -11.05
N LYS A 122 7.01 4.55 -10.92
CA LYS A 122 5.79 3.78 -11.11
C LYS A 122 4.71 4.20 -10.11
N ASN A 123 5.05 4.30 -8.82
CA ASN A 123 4.10 4.71 -7.80
C ASN A 123 3.71 6.17 -7.96
N LEU A 124 4.66 7.05 -8.26
CA LEU A 124 4.38 8.46 -8.49
C LEU A 124 3.36 8.63 -9.62
N LYS A 125 3.56 7.93 -10.74
CA LYS A 125 2.63 7.99 -11.87
C LYS A 125 1.25 7.48 -11.49
N LEU A 126 1.19 6.39 -10.73
CA LEU A 126 -0.08 5.81 -10.27
C LEU A 126 -0.86 6.84 -9.45
N TYR A 127 -0.20 7.48 -8.49
CA TYR A 127 -0.86 8.43 -7.61
C TYR A 127 -1.27 9.70 -8.34
N ILE A 128 -0.41 10.24 -9.19
CA ILE A 128 -0.74 11.43 -9.99
C ILE A 128 -1.95 11.15 -10.88
N LYS A 129 -1.98 9.98 -11.53
CA LYS A 129 -3.10 9.57 -12.38
C LYS A 129 -4.42 9.51 -11.60
N ASN A 130 -4.35 9.18 -10.32
CA ASN A 130 -5.52 9.07 -9.46
C ASN A 130 -5.84 10.36 -8.69
N GLY A 131 -5.24 11.48 -9.08
CA GLY A 131 -5.60 12.79 -8.55
C GLY A 131 -4.78 13.29 -7.39
N TYR A 132 -3.74 12.57 -7.01
CA TYR A 132 -2.86 12.99 -5.93
C TYR A 132 -1.86 14.03 -6.41
N LYS A 133 -1.53 15.00 -5.53
CA LYS A 133 -0.56 16.06 -5.81
C LYS A 133 0.50 16.06 -4.74
N GLU A 134 1.74 16.21 -5.15
CA GLU A 134 2.87 16.35 -4.23
C GLU A 134 2.70 17.65 -3.41
N TYR A 135 2.92 17.58 -2.09
CA TYR A 135 2.89 18.77 -1.26
C TYR A 135 4.12 18.93 -0.37
N LYS A 136 4.92 17.89 -0.16
CA LYS A 136 6.21 18.02 0.53
C LYS A 136 7.11 16.84 0.22
N ARG A 137 8.40 17.00 0.50
CA ARG A 137 9.40 15.93 0.43
C ARG A 137 10.17 15.88 1.74
N GLN A 138 10.66 14.71 2.08
CA GLN A 138 11.45 14.52 3.29
C GLN A 138 12.56 13.51 3.02
N LYS A 139 13.81 13.92 3.26
CA LYS A 139 14.94 13.01 3.23
C LYS A 139 14.94 12.20 4.53
N VAL A 140 15.07 10.89 4.40
CA VAL A 140 15.06 9.97 5.54
C VAL A 140 16.48 9.53 5.88
N SER A 141 17.21 9.03 4.89
CA SER A 141 18.63 8.65 5.05
C SER A 141 19.23 8.35 3.69
N GLY A 142 20.49 8.67 3.51
CA GLY A 142 21.22 8.35 2.27
C GLY A 142 20.47 8.76 1.02
N SER A 143 20.11 7.77 0.21
CA SER A 143 19.38 7.97 -1.04
C SER A 143 17.86 7.92 -0.87
N LEU A 144 17.37 7.69 0.34
CA LEU A 144 15.92 7.55 0.57
C LEU A 144 15.29 8.91 0.86
N GLU A 145 14.43 9.34 -0.04
CA GLU A 145 13.62 10.55 0.08
C GLU A 145 12.18 10.19 -0.16
N PHE A 146 11.29 10.64 0.71
CA PHE A 146 9.85 10.43 0.54
C PHE A 146 9.18 11.64 -0.10
N VAL A 147 8.29 11.37 -1.04
CA VAL A 147 7.40 12.35 -1.67
C VAL A 147 6.03 12.14 -1.04
N PHE A 148 5.52 13.15 -0.35
CA PHE A 148 4.21 13.11 0.26
C PHE A 148 3.20 13.75 -0.68
N MET A 149 2.10 13.06 -0.89
CA MET A 149 1.07 13.47 -1.84
C MET A 149 -0.29 13.48 -1.16
N GLU A 150 -1.18 14.32 -1.65
CA GLU A 150 -2.53 14.44 -1.08
C GLU A 150 -3.59 14.64 -2.15
N LYS A 151 -4.80 14.29 -1.77
CA LYS A 151 -5.97 14.38 -2.64
C LYS A 151 -7.20 14.79 -1.84
#